data_167066c53654e682a8a00cb64a3ea188
#
_entry.id   167066c53654e682a8a00cb64a3ea188
#
_cell.length_a   1.000
_cell.length_b   1.000
_cell.length_c   1.000
_cell.angle_alpha   90.00
_cell.angle_beta   90.00
_cell.angle_gamma   90.00
#
_symmetry.space_group_name_H-M   'P 1'
#
loop_
_entity.id
_entity.type
_entity.pdbx_description
1 polymer ?
#
loop_
_entity_poly.entity_id
_entity_poly.type
_entity_poly.pdbx_seq_one_letter_code
_entity_poly.pdbx_strand_id
1 'polypeptide(L)'
;LAKYLNNNRDAVVEIRAFCDAKGSALYNLNLSKRRGNVVVNYLVQRGVRRNQLLVEGFGEENPISFNIINGEFDDESKAYNRRVEFLMKKQGSKETLLIRPISSVPDKYKNPLYQKDYTKAPGTPESEI
;
A
#
# COMPACT_ATOMS: atom_id res chain seq x y z
N LEU A 1 6.23 9.03 11.04
CA LEU A 1 5.37 9.57 9.99
C LEU A 1 4.46 10.69 10.50
N ALA A 2 3.77 10.48 11.62
CA ALA A 2 2.90 11.51 12.20
C ALA A 2 3.69 12.79 12.53
N LYS A 3 4.86 12.64 13.13
CA LYS A 3 5.73 13.77 13.45
C LYS A 3 6.13 14.55 12.20
N TYR A 4 6.50 13.86 11.14
CA TYR A 4 6.86 14.51 9.88
C TYR A 4 5.68 15.31 9.31
N LEU A 5 4.50 14.69 9.24
CA LEU A 5 3.31 15.34 8.69
C LEU A 5 2.85 16.51 9.54
N ASN A 6 2.98 16.42 10.86
CA ASN A 6 2.67 17.54 11.76
C ASN A 6 3.63 18.72 11.61
N ASN A 7 4.88 18.44 11.24
CA ASN A 7 5.89 19.46 10.99
C ASN A 7 5.89 19.96 9.53
N ASN A 8 5.17 19.30 8.64
CA ASN A 8 5.09 19.63 7.21
C ASN A 8 3.63 19.58 6.77
N ARG A 9 2.88 20.62 7.13
CA ARG A 9 1.43 20.68 6.93
C ARG A 9 1.01 20.73 5.46
N ASP A 10 1.91 21.05 4.54
CA ASP A 10 1.71 21.04 3.10
C ASP A 10 2.01 19.66 2.46
N ALA A 11 2.60 18.77 3.21
CA ALA A 11 2.87 17.42 2.72
C ALA A 11 1.59 16.58 2.71
N VAL A 12 1.45 15.76 1.68
CA VAL A 12 0.37 14.79 1.52
C VAL A 12 0.98 13.40 1.39
N VAL A 13 0.42 12.45 2.11
CA VAL A 13 0.81 11.04 1.99
C VAL A 13 -0.34 10.23 1.42
N GLU A 14 -0.04 9.43 0.40
CA GLU A 14 -0.94 8.40 -0.11
C GLU A 14 -0.64 7.09 0.63
N ILE A 15 -1.66 6.58 1.30
CA ILE A 15 -1.60 5.32 2.05
C ILE A 15 -2.13 4.22 1.14
N ARG A 16 -1.23 3.37 0.70
CA ARG A 16 -1.51 2.28 -0.24
C ARG A 16 -1.55 0.97 0.52
N ALA A 17 -2.72 0.36 0.60
CA ALA A 17 -2.91 -0.87 1.33
C ALA A 17 -3.09 -2.06 0.39
N PHE A 18 -2.40 -3.14 0.69
CA PHE A 18 -2.32 -4.34 -0.14
C PHE A 18 -2.67 -5.59 0.67
N CYS A 19 -3.13 -6.61 -0.04
CA CYS A 19 -3.38 -7.96 0.50
C CYS A 19 -2.54 -8.99 -0.25
N ASP A 20 -2.48 -10.21 0.29
CA ASP A 20 -2.03 -11.35 -0.50
C ASP A 20 -3.13 -11.82 -1.47
N ALA A 21 -2.81 -12.77 -2.34
CA ALA A 21 -3.70 -13.24 -3.41
C ALA A 21 -4.71 -14.30 -2.96
N LYS A 22 -4.74 -14.64 -1.68
CA LYS A 22 -5.68 -15.66 -1.18
C LYS A 22 -7.07 -15.05 -0.98
N GLY A 23 -8.08 -15.69 -1.58
CA GLY A 23 -9.46 -15.23 -1.54
C GLY A 23 -9.87 -14.49 -2.81
N SER A 24 -11.08 -13.93 -2.83
CA SER A 24 -11.56 -13.21 -4.00
C SER A 24 -10.92 -11.82 -4.13
N ALA A 25 -10.77 -11.35 -5.36
CA ALA A 25 -10.21 -10.04 -5.65
C ALA A 25 -11.02 -8.91 -5.00
N LEU A 26 -12.35 -9.01 -5.05
CA LEU A 26 -13.23 -8.01 -4.46
C LEU A 26 -13.12 -7.98 -2.93
N TYR A 27 -13.12 -9.15 -2.31
CA TYR A 27 -12.92 -9.25 -0.85
C TYR A 27 -11.59 -8.62 -0.43
N ASN A 28 -10.51 -8.94 -1.15
CA ASN A 28 -9.17 -8.42 -0.87
C ASN A 28 -9.09 -6.91 -1.08
N LEU A 29 -9.75 -6.40 -2.10
CA LEU A 29 -9.83 -4.97 -2.34
C LEU A 29 -10.50 -4.24 -1.17
N ASN A 30 -11.64 -4.74 -0.72
CA ASN A 30 -12.36 -4.16 0.42
C ASN A 30 -11.57 -4.29 1.73
N LEU A 31 -10.91 -5.42 1.95
CA LEU A 31 -10.08 -5.64 3.12
C LEU A 31 -8.91 -4.64 3.15
N SER A 32 -8.25 -4.43 2.01
CA SER A 32 -7.14 -3.48 1.93
C SER A 32 -7.59 -2.05 2.22
N LYS A 33 -8.76 -1.64 1.74
CA LYS A 33 -9.34 -0.32 2.07
C LYS A 33 -9.58 -0.17 3.56
N ARG A 34 -10.14 -1.18 4.21
CA ARG A 34 -10.37 -1.14 5.68
C ARG A 34 -9.08 -1.00 6.44
N ARG A 35 -8.03 -1.73 6.04
CA ARG A 35 -6.70 -1.63 6.66
C ARG A 35 -6.08 -0.25 6.47
N GLY A 36 -6.23 0.31 5.29
CA GLY A 36 -5.78 1.67 5.01
C GLY A 36 -6.47 2.71 5.90
N ASN A 37 -7.78 2.56 6.09
CA ASN A 37 -8.55 3.46 6.96
C ASN A 37 -8.17 3.35 8.45
N VAL A 38 -7.75 2.17 8.91
CA VAL A 38 -7.19 2.03 10.26
C VAL A 38 -5.94 2.89 10.42
N VAL A 39 -5.07 2.92 9.42
CA VAL A 39 -3.87 3.76 9.43
C VAL A 39 -4.24 5.25 9.42
N VAL A 40 -5.22 5.64 8.62
CA VAL A 40 -5.74 7.04 8.61
C VAL A 40 -6.19 7.43 10.02
N ASN A 41 -7.01 6.61 10.65
CA ASN A 41 -7.52 6.91 11.99
C ASN A 41 -6.40 7.02 13.02
N TYR A 42 -5.41 6.16 12.94
CA TYR A 42 -4.22 6.21 13.80
C TYR A 42 -3.48 7.55 13.66
N LEU A 43 -3.26 8.00 12.44
CA LEU A 43 -2.55 9.26 12.17
C LEU A 43 -3.36 10.48 12.61
N VAL A 44 -4.67 10.48 12.35
CA VAL A 44 -5.57 11.56 12.79
C VAL A 44 -5.58 11.69 14.31
N GLN A 45 -5.60 10.58 15.04
CA GLN A 45 -5.52 10.60 16.51
C GLN A 45 -4.22 11.22 17.03
N ARG A 46 -3.18 11.25 16.20
CA ARG A 46 -1.88 11.86 16.52
C ARG A 46 -1.71 13.28 15.98
N GLY A 47 -2.82 13.89 15.59
CA GLY A 47 -2.84 15.30 15.19
C GLY A 47 -2.63 15.55 13.69
N VAL A 48 -2.46 14.52 12.87
CA VAL A 48 -2.36 14.69 11.42
C VAL A 48 -3.71 15.12 10.86
N ARG A 49 -3.71 16.09 9.96
CA ARG A 49 -4.94 16.56 9.32
C ARG A 49 -5.40 15.60 8.26
N ARG A 50 -6.71 15.34 8.17
CA ARG A 50 -7.27 14.47 7.15
C ARG A 50 -6.93 14.86 5.73
N ASN A 51 -6.81 16.17 5.46
CA ASN A 51 -6.47 16.64 4.12
C ASN A 51 -5.02 16.38 3.71
N GLN A 52 -4.20 15.88 4.63
CA GLN A 52 -2.85 15.38 4.33
C GLN A 52 -2.83 13.89 3.98
N LEU A 53 -3.96 13.20 4.08
CA LEU A 53 -4.05 11.76 3.97
C LEU A 53 -4.94 11.37 2.81
N LEU A 54 -4.40 10.58 1.88
CA LEU A 54 -5.16 9.89 0.84
C LEU A 54 -5.05 8.41 1.11
N VAL A 55 -6.14 7.68 0.98
CA VAL A 55 -6.14 6.22 1.18
C VAL A 55 -6.59 5.53 -0.09
N GLU A 56 -5.86 4.50 -0.47
CA GLU A 56 -6.16 3.70 -1.65
C GLU A 56 -5.99 2.22 -1.31
N GLY A 57 -7.03 1.43 -1.58
CA GLY A 57 -6.97 -0.02 -1.50
C GLY A 57 -6.56 -0.60 -2.85
N PHE A 58 -5.52 -1.41 -2.86
CA PHE A 58 -5.02 -2.07 -4.06
C PHE A 58 -5.35 -3.57 -4.09
N GLY A 59 -5.81 -4.13 -2.96
CA GLY A 59 -6.07 -5.56 -2.89
C GLY A 59 -4.80 -6.36 -3.16
N GLU A 60 -4.88 -7.31 -4.07
CA GLU A 60 -3.76 -8.19 -4.43
C GLU A 60 -2.88 -7.67 -5.56
N GLU A 61 -3.13 -6.46 -6.04
CA GLU A 61 -2.37 -5.88 -7.14
C GLU A 61 -0.91 -5.63 -6.76
N ASN A 62 -0.04 -5.66 -7.75
CA ASN A 62 1.39 -5.34 -7.64
C ASN A 62 2.08 -6.04 -6.47
N PRO A 63 2.08 -7.35 -6.41
CA PRO A 63 2.71 -8.08 -5.30
C PRO A 63 4.21 -7.79 -5.22
N ILE A 64 4.69 -7.54 -4.00
CA ILE A 64 6.11 -7.30 -3.74
C ILE A 64 6.89 -8.62 -3.60
N SER A 65 6.18 -9.68 -3.28
CA SER A 65 6.72 -11.04 -3.13
C SER A 65 5.83 -12.05 -3.86
N PHE A 66 6.35 -13.23 -4.10
CA PHE A 66 5.55 -14.29 -4.74
C PHE A 66 4.47 -14.79 -3.78
N ASN A 67 3.21 -14.82 -4.24
CA ASN A 67 2.13 -15.48 -3.51
C ASN A 67 2.22 -17.00 -3.63
N ILE A 68 2.65 -17.48 -4.80
CA ILE A 68 2.70 -18.89 -5.15
C ILE A 68 4.14 -19.27 -5.48
N ILE A 69 4.64 -20.31 -4.84
CA ILE A 69 5.96 -20.89 -5.09
C ILE A 69 5.76 -22.41 -5.28
N ASN A 70 6.32 -22.96 -6.36
CA ASN A 70 6.17 -24.38 -6.69
C ASN A 70 4.71 -24.84 -6.78
N GLY A 71 3.83 -23.99 -7.30
CA GLY A 71 2.43 -24.30 -7.54
C GLY A 71 1.51 -24.17 -6.33
N GLU A 72 2.02 -23.79 -5.18
CA GLU A 72 1.24 -23.65 -3.94
C GLU A 72 1.42 -22.27 -3.31
N PHE A 73 0.42 -21.80 -2.54
CA PHE A 73 0.58 -20.62 -1.73
C PHE A 73 1.71 -20.81 -0.71
N ASP A 74 2.62 -19.86 -0.66
CA ASP A 74 3.70 -19.83 0.31
C ASP A 74 3.36 -18.83 1.41
N ASP A 75 3.09 -19.31 2.61
CA ASP A 75 2.60 -18.47 3.71
C ASP A 75 3.61 -17.42 4.15
N GLU A 76 4.90 -17.74 4.15
CA GLU A 76 5.95 -16.81 4.54
C GLU A 76 6.12 -15.72 3.48
N SER A 77 6.21 -16.12 2.20
CA SER A 77 6.37 -15.16 1.10
C SER A 77 5.14 -14.26 0.95
N LYS A 78 3.94 -14.83 0.96
CA LYS A 78 2.71 -14.06 0.76
C LYS A 78 2.44 -13.06 1.88
N ALA A 79 3.00 -13.29 3.08
CA ALA A 79 2.87 -12.36 4.20
C ALA A 79 3.45 -10.98 3.89
N TYR A 80 4.48 -10.89 3.05
CA TYR A 80 5.05 -9.60 2.64
C TYR A 80 4.10 -8.79 1.75
N ASN A 81 3.11 -9.44 1.13
CA ASN A 81 2.10 -8.76 0.32
C ASN A 81 1.00 -8.11 1.17
N ARG A 82 0.82 -8.55 2.41
CA ARG A 82 -0.08 -7.89 3.37
C ARG A 82 0.65 -6.70 3.97
N ARG A 83 0.63 -5.60 3.25
CA ARG A 83 1.44 -4.42 3.59
C ARG A 83 0.72 -3.12 3.33
N VAL A 84 1.23 -2.09 3.95
CA VAL A 84 0.89 -0.70 3.64
C VAL A 84 2.15 -0.02 3.13
N GLU A 85 2.03 0.67 2.01
CA GLU A 85 3.07 1.51 1.46
C GLU A 85 2.66 2.97 1.60
N PHE A 86 3.63 3.84 1.88
CA PHE A 86 3.40 5.26 2.01
C PHE A 86 4.11 5.98 0.86
N LEU A 87 3.33 6.66 0.04
CA LEU A 87 3.86 7.50 -1.03
C LEU A 87 3.71 8.95 -0.61
N MET A 88 4.81 9.55 -0.20
CA MET A 88 4.80 10.91 0.32
C MET A 88 5.03 11.92 -0.78
N LYS A 89 4.14 12.90 -0.86
CA LYS A 89 4.22 14.01 -1.82
C LYS A 89 4.28 15.31 -1.05
N LYS A 90 5.26 16.14 -1.39
CA LYS A 90 5.30 17.51 -0.89
C LYS A 90 4.75 18.43 -1.96
N GLN A 91 3.88 19.36 -1.60
CA GLN A 91 3.27 20.29 -2.55
C GLN A 91 4.34 21.09 -3.28
N GLY A 92 4.23 21.16 -4.61
CA GLY A 92 5.20 21.83 -5.46
C GLY A 92 6.46 21.03 -5.78
N SER A 93 6.62 19.83 -5.22
CA SER A 93 7.72 18.91 -5.52
C SER A 93 7.22 17.75 -6.37
N LYS A 94 8.07 17.32 -7.32
CA LYS A 94 7.83 16.09 -8.07
C LYS A 94 8.43 14.86 -7.36
N GLU A 95 9.12 15.07 -6.25
CA GLU A 95 9.74 13.99 -5.51
C GLU A 95 8.67 13.22 -4.73
N THR A 96 8.74 11.90 -4.84
CA THR A 96 7.91 10.98 -4.10
C THR A 96 8.82 10.06 -3.30
N LEU A 97 8.49 9.86 -2.03
CA LEU A 97 9.20 8.92 -1.16
C LEU A 97 8.31 7.73 -0.88
N LEU A 98 8.71 6.57 -1.39
CA LEU A 98 8.04 5.31 -1.09
C LEU A 98 8.70 4.68 0.14
N ILE A 99 7.91 4.51 1.20
CA ILE A 99 8.35 3.82 2.40
C ILE A 99 7.94 2.35 2.30
N ARG A 100 8.85 1.46 2.53
CA ARG A 100 8.80 0.02 2.43
C ARG A 100 9.23 -0.51 1.06
N PRO A 101 10.52 -0.37 0.75
CA PRO A 101 11.04 -0.84 -0.53
C PRO A 101 11.08 -2.37 -0.59
N ILE A 102 11.10 -2.90 -1.81
CA ILE A 102 11.25 -4.33 -2.08
C ILE A 102 12.53 -4.91 -1.44
N SER A 103 13.53 -4.09 -1.19
CA SER A 103 14.76 -4.53 -0.50
C SER A 103 14.53 -5.09 0.91
N SER A 104 13.37 -4.78 1.53
CA SER A 104 12.99 -5.36 2.82
C SER A 104 12.54 -6.82 2.73
N VAL A 105 12.26 -7.31 1.52
CA VAL A 105 11.83 -8.69 1.27
C VAL A 105 13.05 -9.59 1.05
N PRO A 106 13.09 -10.81 1.62
CA PRO A 106 14.17 -11.76 1.31
C PRO A 106 14.28 -12.03 -0.18
N ASP A 107 15.51 -12.13 -0.70
CA ASP A 107 15.76 -12.28 -2.15
C ASP A 107 15.01 -13.46 -2.77
N LYS A 108 14.88 -14.57 -2.05
CA LYS A 108 14.17 -15.76 -2.53
C LYS A 108 12.68 -15.53 -2.78
N TYR A 109 12.11 -14.49 -2.18
CA TYR A 109 10.68 -14.17 -2.29
C TYR A 109 10.39 -12.96 -3.16
N LYS A 110 11.39 -12.14 -3.48
CA LYS A 110 11.19 -10.92 -4.26
C LYS A 110 10.54 -11.19 -5.59
N ASN A 111 9.51 -10.41 -5.89
CA ASN A 111 8.88 -10.41 -7.20
C ASN A 111 9.59 -9.39 -8.11
N PRO A 112 10.28 -9.84 -9.17
CA PRO A 112 10.99 -8.92 -10.07
C PRO A 112 10.06 -8.02 -10.88
N LEU A 113 8.77 -8.34 -10.95
CA LEU A 113 7.77 -7.55 -11.66
C LEU A 113 7.16 -6.44 -10.81
N TYR A 114 7.53 -6.35 -9.52
CA TYR A 114 7.05 -5.28 -8.65
C TYR A 114 7.43 -3.90 -9.20
N GLN A 115 6.47 -2.98 -9.20
CA GLN A 115 6.64 -1.61 -9.69
C GLN A 115 6.42 -0.61 -8.54
N LYS A 116 7.45 0.18 -8.22
CA LYS A 116 7.38 1.19 -7.14
C LYS A 116 6.35 2.28 -7.40
N ASP A 117 6.21 2.68 -8.64
CA ASP A 117 5.32 3.75 -9.11
C ASP A 117 4.05 3.20 -9.75
N TYR A 118 3.66 2.01 -9.33
CA TYR A 118 2.43 1.37 -9.80
C TYR A 118 1.22 2.27 -9.59
N THR A 119 0.42 2.41 -10.63
CA THR A 119 -0.88 3.07 -10.56
C THR A 119 -1.95 2.07 -10.95
N LYS A 120 -3.15 2.24 -10.41
CA LYS A 120 -4.27 1.38 -10.80
C LYS A 120 -4.54 1.51 -12.29
N ALA A 121 -4.75 0.37 -12.93
CA ALA A 121 -5.16 0.34 -14.32
C ALA A 121 -6.52 1.03 -14.50
N PRO A 122 -6.76 1.75 -15.63
CA PRO A 122 -8.09 2.27 -15.94
C PRO A 122 -9.13 1.16 -15.90
N GLY A 123 -10.25 1.40 -15.23
CA GLY A 123 -11.31 0.41 -15.09
C GLY A 123 -11.13 -0.58 -13.95
N THR A 124 -10.12 -0.43 -13.11
CA THR A 124 -10.01 -1.19 -11.87
C THR A 124 -11.21 -0.86 -10.96
N PRO A 125 -11.91 -1.88 -10.45
CA PRO A 125 -13.29 -1.71 -10.03
C PRO A 125 -13.46 -1.11 -8.65
N GLU A 126 -13.36 0.19 -8.53
CA GLU A 126 -14.04 0.88 -7.43
C GLU A 126 -15.56 0.84 -7.62
N SER A 127 -15.99 0.75 -8.87
CA SER A 127 -17.40 0.63 -9.26
C SER A 127 -18.04 -0.71 -8.92
N GLU A 128 -17.27 -1.74 -8.60
CA GLU A 128 -17.77 -3.06 -8.18
C GLU A 128 -17.99 -3.17 -6.66
N ILE A 129 -17.74 -2.10 -5.95
CA ILE A 129 -17.86 -2.07 -4.48
C ILE A 129 -19.23 -1.57 -4.10
#